data_56bc67fe858d59679ed74da5930010af
#
_entry.id   56bc67fe858d59679ed74da5930010af
#
_cell.length_a   1.000
_cell.length_b   1.000
_cell.length_c   1.000
_cell.angle_alpha   90.00
_cell.angle_beta   90.00
_cell.angle_gamma   90.00
#
_symmetry.space_group_name_H-M   'P 1'
#
loop_
_entity.id
_entity.type
_entity.pdbx_description
1 polymer ?
#
loop_
_entity_poly.entity_id
_entity_poly.type
_entity_poly.pdbx_seq_one_letter_code
_entity_poly.pdbx_strand_id
1 'polypeptide(L)'
;MNKPDVNNVFHHVITRGSHKGEVRGFAWAGMCAVNRDCKIPPVRKYNAALSPNTVSYVGIASDEPKRLARLDGIHKVSLLDKYGVTEAEARTLCEKSGLLSPIYAHCRRNGCWFCPNASDEELLHMITKHPELFDRLIEWEKEDNIFHRRLTRRETPSEIKARLMSKPQPGLSSNKNQG
;
A
#
# COMPACT_ATOMS: atom_id res chain seq x y z
N MET A 1 -23.71 7.65 -7.53
CA MET A 1 -23.00 6.75 -6.59
C MET A 1 -21.53 7.16 -6.61
N ASN A 2 -21.03 7.78 -5.53
CA ASN A 2 -19.64 8.26 -5.48
C ASN A 2 -18.69 7.07 -5.62
N LYS A 3 -17.67 7.21 -6.48
CA LYS A 3 -16.63 6.19 -6.59
C LYS A 3 -15.94 6.06 -5.23
N PRO A 4 -15.81 4.85 -4.68
CA PRO A 4 -15.11 4.67 -3.41
C PRO A 4 -13.64 5.07 -3.58
N ASP A 5 -13.18 6.02 -2.78
CA ASP A 5 -11.79 6.49 -2.74
C ASP A 5 -11.25 6.45 -1.31
N VAL A 6 -9.99 6.83 -1.15
CA VAL A 6 -9.33 6.80 0.16
C VAL A 6 -9.94 7.78 1.16
N ASN A 7 -10.42 8.95 0.70
CA ASN A 7 -11.09 9.91 1.57
C ASN A 7 -12.36 9.29 2.15
N ASN A 8 -13.18 8.64 1.32
CA ASN A 8 -14.41 7.98 1.75
C ASN A 8 -14.11 6.84 2.74
N VAL A 9 -12.97 6.16 2.61
CA VAL A 9 -12.58 5.10 3.55
C VAL A 9 -12.15 5.69 4.88
N PHE A 10 -11.33 6.75 4.88
CA PHE A 10 -10.87 7.43 6.08
C PHE A 10 -12.06 8.07 6.83
N HIS A 11 -12.88 8.87 6.14
CA HIS A 11 -14.02 9.58 6.70
C HIS A 11 -15.31 8.75 6.87
N HIS A 12 -15.19 7.42 6.77
CA HIS A 12 -16.34 6.55 6.99
C HIS A 12 -16.81 6.64 8.45
N VAL A 13 -18.06 7.04 8.64
CA VAL A 13 -18.69 7.05 9.98
C VAL A 13 -19.01 5.63 10.41
N ILE A 14 -18.54 5.24 11.59
CA ILE A 14 -18.79 3.92 12.19
C ILE A 14 -20.26 3.84 12.57
N THR A 15 -20.94 2.82 12.05
CA THR A 15 -22.40 2.67 12.23
C THR A 15 -22.80 1.70 13.33
N ARG A 16 -21.87 0.92 13.88
CA ARG A 16 -22.13 -0.12 14.89
C ARG A 16 -20.99 -0.22 15.92
N GLY A 17 -21.30 -0.77 17.07
CA GLY A 17 -20.35 -1.00 18.17
C GLY A 17 -20.16 0.20 19.08
N SER A 18 -19.17 0.12 19.96
CA SER A 18 -18.85 1.14 20.98
C SER A 18 -18.40 2.48 20.40
N HIS A 19 -17.89 2.48 19.18
CA HIS A 19 -17.41 3.66 18.46
C HIS A 19 -18.39 4.17 17.41
N LYS A 20 -19.69 3.84 17.55
CA LYS A 20 -20.75 4.33 16.66
C LYS A 20 -20.80 5.88 16.69
N GLY A 21 -20.79 6.47 15.50
CA GLY A 21 -20.80 7.92 15.32
C GLY A 21 -19.41 8.53 15.16
N GLU A 22 -18.34 7.80 15.49
CA GLU A 22 -16.98 8.26 15.25
C GLU A 22 -16.57 8.04 13.79
N VAL A 23 -15.61 8.83 13.31
CA VAL A 23 -14.95 8.66 12.01
C VAL A 23 -13.90 7.56 12.12
N ARG A 24 -13.86 6.65 11.17
CA ARG A 24 -12.93 5.50 11.17
C ARG A 24 -11.46 5.90 11.33
N GLY A 25 -11.00 6.87 10.55
CA GLY A 25 -9.59 7.23 10.49
C GLY A 25 -8.73 6.25 9.69
N PHE A 26 -7.46 6.09 10.05
CA PHE A 26 -6.51 5.22 9.35
C PHE A 26 -6.86 3.74 9.51
N ALA A 27 -6.78 3.00 8.41
CA ALA A 27 -7.21 1.61 8.33
C ALA A 27 -6.01 0.65 8.51
N TRP A 28 -5.50 0.52 9.75
CA TRP A 28 -4.32 -0.30 10.05
C TRP A 28 -4.62 -1.65 10.69
N ALA A 29 -5.81 -1.86 11.23
CA ALA A 29 -6.14 -3.11 11.93
C ALA A 29 -6.76 -4.14 10.98
N GLY A 30 -6.20 -5.35 10.96
CA GLY A 30 -6.75 -6.48 10.22
C GLY A 30 -6.71 -6.30 8.70
N MET A 31 -7.83 -6.56 8.03
CA MET A 31 -7.95 -6.39 6.58
C MET A 31 -7.98 -4.90 6.23
N CYS A 32 -7.08 -4.49 5.34
CA CYS A 32 -7.03 -3.11 4.85
C CYS A 32 -8.40 -2.67 4.30
N ALA A 33 -9.01 -1.66 4.92
CA ALA A 33 -10.32 -1.15 4.54
C ALA A 33 -10.34 -0.63 3.10
N VAL A 34 -9.25 -0.01 2.62
CA VAL A 34 -9.13 0.43 1.22
C VAL A 34 -9.17 -0.77 0.27
N ASN A 35 -8.48 -1.86 0.60
CA ASN A 35 -8.55 -3.08 -0.21
C ASN A 35 -9.97 -3.66 -0.23
N ARG A 36 -10.61 -3.74 0.93
CA ARG A 36 -11.95 -4.28 1.09
C ARG A 36 -13.01 -3.44 0.37
N ASP A 37 -12.96 -2.12 0.51
CA ASP A 37 -14.04 -1.21 0.10
C ASP A 37 -13.82 -0.63 -1.31
N CYS A 38 -12.55 -0.43 -1.73
CA CYS A 38 -12.22 0.23 -2.99
C CYS A 38 -11.70 -0.73 -4.08
N LYS A 39 -10.96 -1.79 -3.71
CA LYS A 39 -10.32 -2.67 -4.70
C LYS A 39 -11.13 -3.96 -4.95
N ILE A 40 -11.53 -4.65 -3.90
CA ILE A 40 -12.22 -5.96 -4.03
C ILE A 40 -13.58 -5.84 -4.74
N PRO A 41 -14.48 -4.89 -4.42
CA PRO A 41 -15.79 -4.85 -5.03
C PRO A 41 -15.79 -4.66 -6.56
N PRO A 42 -15.04 -3.71 -7.13
CA PRO A 42 -14.98 -3.58 -8.58
C PRO A 42 -14.35 -4.78 -9.28
N VAL A 43 -13.32 -5.41 -8.68
CA VAL A 43 -12.72 -6.64 -9.21
C VAL A 43 -13.71 -7.79 -9.20
N ARG A 44 -14.46 -7.96 -8.10
CA ARG A 44 -15.51 -8.98 -8.01
C ARG A 44 -16.62 -8.76 -9.05
N LYS A 45 -17.06 -7.50 -9.21
CA LYS A 45 -18.08 -7.15 -10.21
C LYS A 45 -17.59 -7.46 -11.64
N TYR A 46 -16.34 -7.12 -11.95
CA TYR A 46 -15.72 -7.43 -13.23
C TYR A 46 -15.66 -8.93 -13.46
N ASN A 47 -15.13 -9.69 -12.51
CA ASN A 47 -15.01 -11.15 -12.61
C ASN A 47 -16.36 -11.85 -12.75
N ALA A 48 -17.40 -11.35 -12.08
CA ALA A 48 -18.75 -11.91 -12.19
C ALA A 48 -19.40 -11.72 -13.57
N ALA A 49 -18.90 -10.78 -14.37
CA ALA A 49 -19.35 -10.53 -15.74
C ALA A 49 -18.56 -11.36 -16.79
N LEU A 50 -17.50 -12.06 -16.35
CA LEU A 50 -16.71 -12.91 -17.26
C LEU A 50 -17.39 -14.28 -17.46
N SER A 51 -17.02 -14.93 -18.57
CA SER A 51 -17.43 -16.32 -18.82
C SER A 51 -17.00 -17.26 -17.67
N PRO A 52 -17.82 -18.26 -17.30
CA PRO A 52 -17.43 -19.27 -16.31
C PRO A 52 -16.13 -20.00 -16.63
N ASN A 53 -15.76 -20.09 -17.88
CA ASN A 53 -14.53 -20.74 -18.34
C ASN A 53 -13.31 -19.80 -18.39
N THR A 54 -13.42 -18.60 -17.84
CA THR A 54 -12.32 -17.64 -17.85
C THR A 54 -11.24 -18.08 -16.83
N VAL A 55 -9.98 -18.10 -17.30
CA VAL A 55 -8.81 -18.32 -16.46
C VAL A 55 -8.15 -16.98 -16.14
N SER A 56 -7.96 -16.71 -14.85
CA SER A 56 -7.25 -15.52 -14.36
C SER A 56 -5.80 -15.87 -14.08
N TYR A 57 -4.89 -15.19 -14.76
CA TYR A 57 -3.46 -15.27 -14.46
C TYR A 57 -3.10 -14.32 -13.33
N VAL A 58 -2.50 -14.84 -12.26
CA VAL A 58 -2.15 -14.08 -11.05
C VAL A 58 -0.62 -14.02 -10.94
N GLY A 59 -0.06 -12.84 -10.78
CA GLY A 59 1.39 -12.62 -10.62
C GLY A 59 1.86 -12.98 -9.21
N ILE A 60 1.94 -14.27 -8.90
CA ILE A 60 2.51 -14.81 -7.66
C ILE A 60 3.73 -15.63 -8.06
N ALA A 61 4.90 -15.32 -7.48
CA ALA A 61 6.14 -15.98 -7.80
C ALA A 61 6.23 -17.40 -7.19
N SER A 62 7.10 -18.25 -7.74
CA SER A 62 7.26 -19.65 -7.32
C SER A 62 7.76 -19.79 -5.88
N ASP A 63 8.45 -18.77 -5.35
CA ASP A 63 8.97 -18.69 -3.98
C ASP A 63 7.99 -18.09 -2.97
N GLU A 64 6.70 -17.95 -3.33
CA GLU A 64 5.62 -17.46 -2.47
C GLU A 64 4.59 -18.55 -2.11
N PRO A 65 4.94 -19.67 -1.45
CA PRO A 65 4.08 -20.85 -1.30
C PRO A 65 2.78 -20.55 -0.54
N LYS A 66 2.80 -19.64 0.46
CA LYS A 66 1.60 -19.24 1.22
C LYS A 66 0.57 -18.48 0.36
N ARG A 67 1.00 -17.81 -0.69
CA ARG A 67 0.13 -17.12 -1.63
C ARG A 67 -0.36 -18.06 -2.71
N LEU A 68 0.52 -18.94 -3.22
CA LEU A 68 0.19 -19.97 -4.19
C LEU A 68 -0.89 -20.94 -3.68
N ALA A 69 -0.83 -21.32 -2.41
CA ALA A 69 -1.85 -22.18 -1.77
C ALA A 69 -3.28 -21.59 -1.77
N ARG A 70 -3.45 -20.33 -2.18
CA ARG A 70 -4.78 -19.69 -2.32
C ARG A 70 -5.32 -19.74 -3.75
N LEU A 71 -4.55 -20.27 -4.68
CA LEU A 71 -4.98 -20.47 -6.07
C LEU A 71 -5.69 -21.83 -6.15
N ASP A 72 -6.75 -21.90 -6.97
CA ASP A 72 -7.48 -23.15 -7.20
C ASP A 72 -6.82 -24.02 -8.29
N GLY A 73 -5.84 -23.50 -9.01
CA GLY A 73 -5.12 -24.20 -10.08
C GLY A 73 -5.92 -24.41 -11.37
N ILE A 74 -7.19 -23.99 -11.39
CA ILE A 74 -8.11 -24.15 -12.54
C ILE A 74 -8.49 -22.78 -13.11
N HIS A 75 -9.16 -21.95 -12.31
CA HIS A 75 -9.62 -20.62 -12.72
C HIS A 75 -8.64 -19.53 -12.34
N LYS A 76 -7.74 -19.79 -11.37
CA LYS A 76 -6.68 -18.90 -10.94
C LYS A 76 -5.37 -19.65 -10.94
N VAL A 77 -4.49 -19.27 -11.83
CA VAL A 77 -3.19 -19.92 -12.03
C VAL A 77 -2.06 -18.88 -12.03
N SER A 78 -0.87 -19.27 -11.61
CA SER A 78 0.32 -18.44 -11.77
C SER A 78 1.21 -18.99 -12.88
N LEU A 79 1.52 -18.15 -13.86
CA LEU A 79 2.53 -18.48 -14.87
C LEU A 79 3.94 -18.46 -14.27
N LEU A 80 4.22 -17.57 -13.32
CA LEU A 80 5.52 -17.53 -12.66
C LEU A 80 5.79 -18.84 -11.92
N ASP A 81 4.81 -19.36 -11.19
CA ASP A 81 4.92 -20.67 -10.52
C ASP A 81 5.07 -21.81 -11.54
N LYS A 82 4.22 -21.81 -12.58
CA LYS A 82 4.27 -22.85 -13.65
C LYS A 82 5.65 -22.97 -14.31
N TYR A 83 6.36 -21.86 -14.43
CA TYR A 83 7.70 -21.81 -15.04
C TYR A 83 8.83 -21.71 -14.01
N GLY A 84 8.54 -21.86 -12.72
CA GLY A 84 9.53 -21.84 -11.64
C GLY A 84 10.21 -20.48 -11.45
N VAL A 85 9.57 -19.38 -11.87
CA VAL A 85 10.13 -18.03 -11.82
C VAL A 85 9.93 -17.44 -10.42
N THR A 86 11.03 -17.07 -9.77
CA THR A 86 11.06 -16.39 -8.46
C THR A 86 10.73 -14.90 -8.57
N GLU A 87 10.45 -14.25 -7.44
CA GLU A 87 10.19 -12.79 -7.41
C GLU A 87 11.41 -12.00 -7.93
N ALA A 88 12.63 -12.41 -7.58
CA ALA A 88 13.87 -11.78 -8.03
C ALA A 88 14.07 -11.91 -9.56
N GLU A 89 13.79 -13.10 -10.12
CA GLU A 89 13.87 -13.33 -11.56
C GLU A 89 12.78 -12.56 -12.32
N ALA A 90 11.55 -12.52 -11.79
CA ALA A 90 10.47 -11.72 -12.36
C ALA A 90 10.82 -10.23 -12.41
N ARG A 91 11.45 -9.70 -11.34
CA ARG A 91 11.97 -8.33 -11.32
C ARG A 91 13.01 -8.12 -12.42
N THR A 92 13.99 -9.00 -12.53
CA THR A 92 15.03 -8.93 -13.56
C THR A 92 14.46 -8.98 -14.98
N LEU A 93 13.43 -9.80 -15.22
CA LEU A 93 12.72 -9.85 -16.49
C LEU A 93 12.04 -8.51 -16.81
N CYS A 94 11.37 -7.90 -15.82
CA CYS A 94 10.76 -6.57 -15.99
C CYS A 94 11.80 -5.48 -16.27
N GLU A 95 12.94 -5.51 -15.58
CA GLU A 95 14.05 -4.58 -15.82
C GLU A 95 14.59 -4.69 -17.25
N LYS A 96 14.91 -5.91 -17.69
CA LYS A 96 15.42 -6.18 -19.04
C LYS A 96 14.42 -5.79 -20.16
N SER A 97 13.12 -5.87 -19.85
CA SER A 97 12.06 -5.52 -20.79
C SER A 97 11.65 -4.05 -20.73
N GLY A 98 12.27 -3.23 -19.87
CA GLY A 98 11.89 -1.83 -19.67
C GLY A 98 10.50 -1.63 -19.05
N LEU A 99 9.96 -2.65 -18.38
CA LEU A 99 8.63 -2.68 -17.79
C LEU A 99 8.63 -2.50 -16.27
N LEU A 100 9.80 -2.40 -15.64
CA LEU A 100 9.86 -2.18 -14.21
C LEU A 100 9.32 -0.80 -13.85
N SER A 101 8.34 -0.75 -12.93
CA SER A 101 7.79 0.52 -12.47
C SER A 101 8.85 1.40 -11.81
N PRO A 102 8.93 2.71 -12.12
CA PRO A 102 9.89 3.64 -11.53
C PRO A 102 9.85 3.68 -9.99
N ILE A 103 8.74 3.31 -9.37
CA ILE A 103 8.60 3.28 -7.90
C ILE A 103 9.63 2.36 -7.24
N TYR A 104 10.05 1.29 -7.93
CA TYR A 104 11.03 0.34 -7.40
C TYR A 104 12.46 0.88 -7.32
N ALA A 105 12.73 2.08 -7.85
CA ALA A 105 13.97 2.78 -7.58
C ALA A 105 14.07 3.30 -6.14
N HIS A 106 12.93 3.47 -5.46
CA HIS A 106 12.84 4.11 -4.16
C HIS A 106 12.05 3.30 -3.13
N CYS A 107 11.26 2.33 -3.58
CA CYS A 107 10.40 1.52 -2.72
C CYS A 107 10.62 0.04 -2.99
N ARG A 108 10.64 -0.76 -1.95
CA ARG A 108 10.77 -2.23 -2.08
C ARG A 108 9.50 -2.88 -2.63
N ARG A 109 8.37 -2.21 -2.51
CA ARG A 109 7.06 -2.68 -2.95
C ARG A 109 6.19 -1.53 -3.45
N ASN A 110 5.24 -1.84 -4.32
CA ASN A 110 4.24 -0.89 -4.79
C ASN A 110 3.09 -0.84 -3.77
N GLY A 111 3.13 0.12 -2.86
CA GLY A 111 2.10 0.37 -1.85
C GLY A 111 1.27 1.62 -2.16
N CYS A 112 0.18 1.80 -1.40
CA CYS A 112 -0.55 3.07 -1.39
C CYS A 112 0.25 4.09 -0.57
N TRP A 113 0.19 5.38 -0.92
CA TRP A 113 0.89 6.46 -0.21
C TRP A 113 0.51 6.58 1.28
N PHE A 114 -0.66 6.12 1.67
CA PHE A 114 -1.18 6.07 3.05
C PHE A 114 -1.15 4.64 3.62
N CYS A 115 -0.24 3.79 3.16
CA CYS A 115 -0.21 2.38 3.57
C CYS A 115 0.32 2.21 5.00
N PRO A 116 -0.43 1.57 5.91
CA PRO A 116 0.01 1.35 7.29
C PRO A 116 1.20 0.38 7.42
N ASN A 117 1.54 -0.30 6.33
CA ASN A 117 2.66 -1.23 6.27
C ASN A 117 3.83 -0.66 5.45
N ALA A 118 3.88 0.65 5.21
CA ALA A 118 5.02 1.29 4.56
C ALA A 118 6.26 1.18 5.45
N SER A 119 7.43 0.97 4.83
CA SER A 119 8.71 0.97 5.54
C SER A 119 9.14 2.40 5.90
N ASP A 120 10.08 2.53 6.85
CA ASP A 120 10.66 3.81 7.19
C ASP A 120 11.28 4.53 5.95
N GLU A 121 11.89 3.77 5.05
CA GLU A 121 12.46 4.29 3.80
C GLU A 121 11.38 4.86 2.88
N GLU A 122 10.28 4.13 2.70
CA GLU A 122 9.12 4.59 1.89
C GLU A 122 8.47 5.83 2.49
N LEU A 123 8.30 5.86 3.82
CA LEU A 123 7.75 7.02 4.54
C LEU A 123 8.68 8.24 4.45
N LEU A 124 9.99 8.04 4.62
CA LEU A 124 10.98 9.10 4.50
C LEU A 124 11.04 9.66 3.06
N HIS A 125 10.99 8.78 2.06
CA HIS A 125 10.91 9.20 0.66
C HIS A 125 9.66 10.07 0.43
N MET A 126 8.50 9.67 0.95
CA MET A 126 7.27 10.45 0.85
C MET A 126 7.39 11.80 1.56
N ILE A 127 7.93 11.84 2.79
CA ILE A 127 8.14 13.09 3.54
C ILE A 127 9.03 14.07 2.78
N THR A 128 10.06 13.55 2.09
CA THR A 128 11.08 14.39 1.43
C THR A 128 10.74 14.76 -0.01
N LYS A 129 10.06 13.91 -0.75
CA LYS A 129 9.77 14.08 -2.18
C LYS A 129 8.32 14.45 -2.48
N HIS A 130 7.41 14.11 -1.56
CA HIS A 130 5.97 14.37 -1.68
C HIS A 130 5.42 14.91 -0.35
N PRO A 131 6.01 16.01 0.20
CA PRO A 131 5.61 16.53 1.51
C PRO A 131 4.12 16.86 1.59
N GLU A 132 3.52 17.33 0.50
CA GLU A 132 2.10 17.63 0.41
C GLU A 132 1.18 16.42 0.70
N LEU A 133 1.62 15.21 0.31
CA LEU A 133 0.87 13.99 0.62
C LEU A 133 1.01 13.60 2.09
N PHE A 134 2.21 13.77 2.65
CA PHE A 134 2.43 13.45 4.06
C PHE A 134 1.78 14.47 4.99
N ASP A 135 1.83 15.75 4.65
CA ASP A 135 1.17 16.81 5.41
C ASP A 135 -0.36 16.63 5.43
N ARG A 136 -0.94 16.13 4.35
CA ARG A 136 -2.36 15.73 4.32
C ARG A 136 -2.69 14.62 5.33
N LEU A 137 -1.78 13.66 5.56
CA LEU A 137 -1.98 12.64 6.60
C LEU A 137 -1.96 13.27 8.00
N ILE A 138 -1.10 14.28 8.21
CA ILE A 138 -1.03 15.03 9.47
C ILE A 138 -2.30 15.88 9.68
N GLU A 139 -2.86 16.45 8.62
CA GLU A 139 -4.15 17.16 8.68
C GLU A 139 -5.27 16.19 9.10
N TRP A 140 -5.36 15.03 8.46
CA TRP A 140 -6.35 14.01 8.81
C TRP A 140 -6.19 13.49 10.25
N GLU A 141 -4.96 13.33 10.75
CA GLU A 141 -4.69 12.95 12.13
C GLU A 141 -5.32 13.94 13.14
N LYS A 142 -5.38 15.23 12.80
CA LYS A 142 -5.85 16.31 13.66
C LYS A 142 -7.35 16.52 13.62
N GLU A 143 -8.06 15.92 12.68
CA GLU A 143 -9.51 16.05 12.58
C GLU A 143 -10.21 15.55 13.86
N ASP A 144 -11.34 16.15 14.17
CA ASP A 144 -12.14 15.76 15.32
C ASP A 144 -12.82 14.40 15.13
N ASN A 145 -13.14 13.75 16.24
CA ASN A 145 -13.93 12.52 16.28
C ASN A 145 -13.34 11.34 15.49
N ILE A 146 -11.99 11.28 15.33
CA ILE A 146 -11.28 10.19 14.66
C ILE A 146 -11.00 9.04 15.63
N PHE A 147 -11.47 7.83 15.28
CA PHE A 147 -11.22 6.62 16.06
C PHE A 147 -9.77 6.14 15.93
N HIS A 148 -9.27 5.99 14.70
CA HIS A 148 -7.90 5.53 14.44
C HIS A 148 -7.00 6.66 13.92
N ARG A 149 -6.27 7.33 14.82
CA ARG A 149 -5.33 8.40 14.48
C ARG A 149 -3.96 7.91 14.05
N ARG A 150 -3.61 6.65 14.32
CA ARG A 150 -2.31 6.08 13.97
C ARG A 150 -2.28 5.61 12.53
N LEU A 151 -1.29 6.04 11.78
CA LEU A 151 -1.05 5.55 10.42
C LEU A 151 -0.50 4.12 10.46
N THR A 152 0.49 3.86 11.32
CA THR A 152 1.03 2.52 11.58
C THR A 152 0.43 1.92 12.85
N ARG A 153 0.81 0.69 13.19
CA ARG A 153 0.39 0.08 14.45
C ARG A 153 0.87 0.82 15.70
N ARG A 154 1.91 1.64 15.57
CA ARG A 154 2.59 2.27 16.71
C ARG A 154 2.47 3.78 16.72
N GLU A 155 2.47 4.44 15.56
CA GLU A 155 2.72 5.86 15.45
C GLU A 155 1.68 6.55 14.58
N THR A 156 1.39 7.79 14.96
CA THR A 156 0.64 8.76 14.15
C THR A 156 1.54 9.35 13.06
N PRO A 157 0.98 9.97 12.01
CA PRO A 157 1.77 10.69 11.00
C PRO A 157 2.74 11.71 11.60
N SER A 158 2.31 12.50 12.58
CA SER A 158 3.15 13.52 13.23
C SER A 158 4.34 12.89 13.96
N GLU A 159 4.14 11.82 14.70
CA GLU A 159 5.19 11.07 15.40
C GLU A 159 6.19 10.45 14.42
N ILE A 160 5.70 9.87 13.31
CA ILE A 160 6.54 9.32 12.25
C ILE A 160 7.42 10.40 11.64
N LYS A 161 6.86 11.57 11.29
CA LYS A 161 7.61 12.68 10.70
C LYS A 161 8.70 13.15 11.66
N ALA A 162 8.36 13.36 12.93
CA ALA A 162 9.32 13.78 13.95
C ALA A 162 10.47 12.77 14.10
N ARG A 163 10.17 11.47 14.20
CA ARG A 163 11.16 10.40 14.35
C ARG A 163 12.07 10.26 13.13
N LEU A 164 11.51 10.31 11.93
CA LEU A 164 12.29 10.11 10.70
C LEU A 164 13.16 11.32 10.37
N MET A 165 12.68 12.54 10.66
CA MET A 165 13.45 13.76 10.43
C MET A 165 14.51 14.03 11.50
N SER A 166 14.39 13.43 12.70
CA SER A 166 15.42 13.56 13.75
C SER A 166 16.63 12.64 13.55
N LYS A 167 16.50 11.60 12.71
CA LYS A 167 17.64 10.71 12.41
C LYS A 167 18.61 11.39 11.45
N PRO A 168 19.96 11.25 11.66
CA PRO A 168 20.93 11.69 10.68
C PRO A 168 20.64 11.05 9.33
N GLN A 169 20.45 11.86 8.28
CA GLN A 169 20.18 11.36 6.93
C GLN A 169 21.48 10.73 6.39
N PRO A 170 21.53 9.42 6.11
CA PRO A 170 22.67 8.85 5.42
C PRO A 170 22.69 9.40 3.98
N GLY A 171 23.60 10.33 3.66
CA GLY A 171 23.87 10.73 2.30
C GLY A 171 23.67 12.21 1.92
N LEU A 172 23.35 13.11 2.85
CA LEU A 172 23.48 14.57 2.64
C LEU A 172 24.79 15.08 3.29
N SER A 173 25.91 14.48 2.93
CA SER A 173 27.19 15.15 3.16
C SER A 173 27.24 16.38 2.28
N SER A 174 27.14 17.53 2.91
CA SER A 174 27.47 18.84 2.37
C SER A 174 28.79 18.76 1.59
N ASN A 175 28.72 18.79 0.27
CA ASN A 175 29.86 19.25 -0.51
C ASN A 175 30.10 20.74 -0.14
N LYS A 176 30.79 20.95 0.99
CA LYS A 176 31.48 22.18 1.26
C LYS A 176 32.74 22.16 0.41
N ASN A 177 32.72 22.99 -0.60
CA ASN A 177 33.82 23.72 -1.20
C ASN A 177 35.24 23.24 -0.88
N GLN A 178 35.95 22.93 -1.92
CA GLN A 178 37.35 23.44 -2.01
C GLN A 178 37.52 24.11 -3.35
N GLY A 179 37.78 25.46 -3.26
CA GLY A 179 38.81 26.28 -3.72
C GLY A 179 38.88 26.57 -5.21
#